data_64402d49cc2e8258e9fed536f5e89030
#
_entry.id   64402d49cc2e8258e9fed536f5e89030
#
_cell.length_a   1.000
_cell.length_b   1.000
_cell.length_c   1.000
_cell.angle_alpha   90.00
_cell.angle_beta   90.00
_cell.angle_gamma   90.00
#
_symmetry.space_group_name_H-M   'P 1'
#
loop_
_entity.id
_entity.type
_entity.pdbx_description
1 polymer ?
#
loop_
_entity_poly.entity_id
_entity_poly.type
_entity_poly.pdbx_seq_one_letter_code
_entity_poly.pdbx_strand_id
1 'polypeptide(L)'
;MAKKSSERGRVTIYEVARAAGVSISTVSLAINRPHKVNALTRQTVIDAAVRLGYRGQAHIPAGKRIAVAAPFSTYPSYYLRLTGMLTYSSSADVDLVVHDLPSTAGSAAPVLEALPVKAGIDGIIVMGAPLSREATHTASLPGPPVVLVDVPDSRGLHPDIPVVLIDDRRGGELIGRHLADHGHRRVAFVHEPQRSTEYLSAGMLRAEGLARHVEVVPCEAADLAALAAQLDIALADPRVTAIVANHDQLAAEIHAVLAARRPHSIALVGYDGSATSELLGITSVWQPFEESGRAAMRLILDLAGGEHANLGALVLTPRLVIRASTTQAQTVPGD
;
A
#
# COMPACT_ATOMS: atom_id res chain seq x y z
N MET A 1 -54.38 -12.40 18.91
CA MET A 1 -53.21 -13.31 18.86
C MET A 1 -52.08 -12.61 18.15
N ALA A 2 -51.17 -12.01 18.90
CA ALA A 2 -50.04 -11.27 18.37
C ALA A 2 -48.88 -12.26 18.11
N LYS A 3 -48.38 -12.26 16.86
CA LYS A 3 -47.25 -13.05 16.41
C LYS A 3 -45.96 -12.54 17.11
N LYS A 4 -45.37 -13.32 17.98
CA LYS A 4 -43.98 -13.16 18.46
C LYS A 4 -43.04 -13.19 17.24
N SER A 5 -42.54 -12.04 16.83
CA SER A 5 -41.37 -11.95 15.94
C SER A 5 -40.16 -12.53 16.69
N SER A 6 -39.56 -13.57 16.11
CA SER A 6 -38.39 -14.26 16.66
C SER A 6 -37.23 -13.29 16.77
N GLU A 7 -36.85 -12.92 18.00
CA GLU A 7 -35.46 -12.53 18.32
C GLU A 7 -34.55 -13.68 17.96
N ARG A 8 -33.92 -13.66 16.79
CA ARG A 8 -32.74 -14.49 16.54
C ARG A 8 -31.66 -13.94 17.47
N GLY A 9 -31.38 -14.68 18.54
CA GLY A 9 -30.36 -14.34 19.50
C GLY A 9 -29.03 -14.09 18.79
N ARG A 10 -28.34 -13.06 19.21
CA ARG A 10 -27.00 -12.69 18.70
C ARG A 10 -26.06 -13.86 18.91
N VAL A 11 -25.37 -14.29 17.83
CA VAL A 11 -24.40 -15.40 17.89
C VAL A 11 -23.31 -15.10 18.92
N THR A 12 -22.98 -16.08 19.73
CA THR A 12 -22.07 -15.97 20.85
C THR A 12 -20.70 -16.60 20.55
N ILE A 13 -19.67 -16.20 21.27
CA ILE A 13 -18.33 -16.80 21.17
C ILE A 13 -18.35 -18.30 21.50
N TYR A 14 -19.31 -18.76 22.33
CA TYR A 14 -19.50 -20.17 22.66
C TYR A 14 -19.95 -21.00 21.45
N GLU A 15 -20.80 -20.41 20.60
CA GLU A 15 -21.28 -21.08 19.38
C GLU A 15 -20.17 -21.17 18.35
N VAL A 16 -19.35 -20.15 18.23
CA VAL A 16 -18.15 -20.18 17.37
C VAL A 16 -17.16 -21.25 17.83
N ALA A 17 -16.88 -21.30 19.14
CA ALA A 17 -15.98 -22.31 19.72
C ALA A 17 -16.45 -23.73 19.43
N ARG A 18 -17.77 -23.97 19.60
CA ARG A 18 -18.40 -25.28 19.31
C ARG A 18 -18.30 -25.62 17.83
N ALA A 19 -18.61 -24.66 16.93
CA ALA A 19 -18.58 -24.88 15.49
C ALA A 19 -17.16 -25.09 14.94
N ALA A 20 -16.16 -24.44 15.53
CA ALA A 20 -14.75 -24.58 15.16
C ALA A 20 -14.05 -25.76 15.84
N GLY A 21 -14.68 -26.43 16.83
CA GLY A 21 -14.07 -27.52 17.59
C GLY A 21 -12.89 -27.09 18.47
N VAL A 22 -12.89 -25.83 18.96
CA VAL A 22 -11.78 -25.29 19.77
C VAL A 22 -12.29 -24.67 21.07
N SER A 23 -11.38 -24.30 21.97
CA SER A 23 -11.74 -23.59 23.21
C SER A 23 -12.15 -22.14 22.96
N ILE A 24 -12.95 -21.56 23.88
CA ILE A 24 -13.32 -20.14 23.85
C ILE A 24 -12.08 -19.23 23.85
N SER A 25 -11.05 -19.60 24.62
CA SER A 25 -9.79 -18.88 24.67
C SER A 25 -9.08 -18.89 23.31
N THR A 26 -9.14 -20.01 22.58
CA THR A 26 -8.60 -20.11 21.22
C THR A 26 -9.35 -19.20 20.25
N VAL A 27 -10.69 -19.15 20.33
CA VAL A 27 -11.50 -18.22 19.52
C VAL A 27 -11.11 -16.76 19.83
N SER A 28 -11.05 -16.40 21.11
CA SER A 28 -10.65 -15.06 21.53
C SER A 28 -9.24 -14.69 21.04
N LEU A 29 -8.29 -15.61 21.11
CA LEU A 29 -6.93 -15.40 20.59
C LEU A 29 -6.93 -15.26 19.06
N ALA A 30 -7.65 -16.12 18.33
CA ALA A 30 -7.71 -16.06 16.87
C ALA A 30 -8.25 -14.72 16.36
N ILE A 31 -9.21 -14.11 17.07
CA ILE A 31 -9.84 -12.84 16.70
C ILE A 31 -9.00 -11.63 17.17
N ASN A 32 -8.52 -11.65 18.43
CA ASN A 32 -7.90 -10.47 19.04
C ASN A 32 -6.37 -10.46 18.97
N ARG A 33 -5.72 -11.64 18.86
CA ARG A 33 -4.27 -11.84 18.76
C ARG A 33 -3.94 -12.91 17.73
N PRO A 34 -4.29 -12.74 16.45
CA PRO A 34 -4.24 -13.77 15.42
C PRO A 34 -2.83 -14.36 15.21
N HIS A 35 -1.78 -13.58 15.47
CA HIS A 35 -0.37 -14.03 15.43
C HIS A 35 -0.03 -15.09 16.50
N LYS A 36 -0.85 -15.26 17.54
CA LYS A 36 -0.65 -16.26 18.60
C LYS A 36 -1.32 -17.61 18.31
N VAL A 37 -1.99 -17.74 17.18
CA VAL A 37 -2.69 -18.96 16.77
C VAL A 37 -2.13 -19.44 15.43
N ASN A 38 -1.90 -20.75 15.27
CA ASN A 38 -1.44 -21.28 13.99
C ASN A 38 -2.45 -21.00 12.86
N ALA A 39 -1.97 -20.95 11.63
CA ALA A 39 -2.78 -20.54 10.47
C ALA A 39 -4.03 -21.41 10.27
N LEU A 40 -3.90 -22.74 10.39
CA LEU A 40 -5.01 -23.66 10.18
C LEU A 40 -6.12 -23.48 11.23
N THR A 41 -5.75 -23.41 12.51
CA THR A 41 -6.71 -23.17 13.60
C THR A 41 -7.36 -21.81 13.48
N ARG A 42 -6.59 -20.78 13.11
CA ARG A 42 -7.09 -19.41 12.89
C ARG A 42 -8.14 -19.43 11.78
N GLN A 43 -7.83 -20.02 10.63
CA GLN A 43 -8.76 -20.10 9.50
C GLN A 43 -10.04 -20.84 9.91
N THR A 44 -9.95 -21.98 10.58
CA THR A 44 -11.11 -22.74 11.07
C THR A 44 -12.02 -21.88 11.96
N VAL A 45 -11.44 -21.08 12.84
CA VAL A 45 -12.20 -20.17 13.73
C VAL A 45 -12.86 -19.06 12.95
N ILE A 46 -12.13 -18.40 12.02
CA ILE A 46 -12.65 -17.30 11.20
C ILE A 46 -13.80 -17.79 10.32
N ASP A 47 -13.65 -18.91 9.63
CA ASP A 47 -14.71 -19.51 8.80
C ASP A 47 -15.97 -19.85 9.61
N ALA A 48 -15.79 -20.40 10.81
CA ALA A 48 -16.92 -20.67 11.70
C ALA A 48 -17.62 -19.37 12.15
N ALA A 49 -16.85 -18.34 12.50
CA ALA A 49 -17.37 -17.04 12.92
C ALA A 49 -18.16 -16.37 11.79
N VAL A 50 -17.61 -16.33 10.59
CA VAL A 50 -18.26 -15.73 9.40
C VAL A 50 -19.55 -16.51 9.06
N ARG A 51 -19.46 -17.83 8.96
CA ARG A 51 -20.63 -18.70 8.64
C ARG A 51 -21.78 -18.53 9.61
N LEU A 52 -21.48 -18.32 10.90
CA LEU A 52 -22.51 -18.09 11.93
C LEU A 52 -22.98 -16.64 11.99
N GLY A 53 -22.31 -15.70 11.32
CA GLY A 53 -22.56 -14.27 11.43
C GLY A 53 -22.11 -13.68 12.77
N TYR A 54 -21.08 -14.28 13.40
CA TYR A 54 -20.52 -13.77 14.64
C TYR A 54 -19.77 -12.46 14.40
N ARG A 55 -20.17 -11.45 15.15
CA ARG A 55 -19.53 -10.12 15.17
C ARG A 55 -19.21 -9.78 16.61
N GLY A 56 -18.12 -10.17 17.18
CA GLY A 56 -17.63 -9.90 18.53
C GLY A 56 -18.61 -9.24 19.52
N GLN A 57 -18.26 -9.14 20.76
CA GLN A 57 -19.05 -8.39 21.76
C GLN A 57 -18.30 -7.10 22.09
N ALA A 58 -18.74 -5.97 21.54
CA ALA A 58 -18.30 -4.65 21.98
C ALA A 58 -19.52 -3.75 22.16
N HIS A 59 -19.42 -2.79 23.05
CA HIS A 59 -20.33 -1.64 23.05
C HIS A 59 -19.99 -0.85 21.77
N ILE A 60 -20.88 -0.92 20.76
CA ILE A 60 -20.69 -0.25 19.47
C ILE A 60 -21.17 1.19 19.67
N PRO A 61 -20.30 2.22 19.53
CA PRO A 61 -20.74 3.62 19.48
C PRO A 61 -21.75 3.82 18.34
N ALA A 62 -22.57 4.85 18.40
CA ALA A 62 -23.33 5.31 17.27
C ALA A 62 -22.34 5.78 16.18
N GLY A 63 -22.54 5.38 14.91
CA GLY A 63 -21.64 5.68 13.80
C GLY A 63 -20.99 4.45 13.18
N LYS A 64 -20.46 4.60 11.98
CA LYS A 64 -19.73 3.53 11.26
C LYS A 64 -18.27 3.47 11.73
N ARG A 65 -17.71 2.26 11.81
CA ARG A 65 -16.30 2.05 12.14
C ARG A 65 -15.58 1.37 10.99
N ILE A 66 -14.59 2.08 10.45
CA ILE A 66 -13.79 1.61 9.31
C ILE A 66 -12.39 1.22 9.83
N ALA A 67 -12.02 -0.04 9.61
CA ALA A 67 -10.65 -0.49 9.86
C ALA A 67 -9.76 -0.07 8.69
N VAL A 68 -8.61 0.53 9.01
CA VAL A 68 -7.59 0.91 8.04
C VAL A 68 -6.30 0.19 8.37
N ALA A 69 -5.81 -0.66 7.48
CA ALA A 69 -4.63 -1.48 7.68
C ALA A 69 -3.58 -1.15 6.61
N ALA A 70 -2.38 -0.77 7.03
CA ALA A 70 -1.25 -0.44 6.15
C ALA A 70 0.09 -0.59 6.88
N PRO A 71 1.22 -0.71 6.17
CA PRO A 71 2.55 -0.71 6.77
C PRO A 71 3.03 0.73 7.10
N PHE A 72 2.32 1.40 8.00
CA PHE A 72 2.55 2.80 8.36
C PHE A 72 3.95 3.04 8.93
N SER A 73 4.44 2.12 9.76
CA SER A 73 5.78 2.22 10.37
C SER A 73 6.90 2.08 9.35
N THR A 74 6.66 1.45 8.21
CA THR A 74 7.66 1.26 7.16
C THR A 74 7.62 2.35 6.11
N TYR A 75 6.41 2.80 5.71
CA TYR A 75 6.23 3.75 4.62
C TYR A 75 5.39 4.95 5.06
N PRO A 76 6.02 6.09 5.39
CA PRO A 76 5.33 7.31 5.86
C PRO A 76 4.29 7.87 4.88
N SER A 77 4.38 7.56 3.58
CA SER A 77 3.42 8.00 2.56
C SER A 77 1.98 7.52 2.83
N TYR A 78 1.80 6.42 3.58
CA TYR A 78 0.46 5.96 3.98
C TYR A 78 -0.22 6.90 4.98
N TYR A 79 0.52 7.70 5.75
CA TYR A 79 -0.07 8.73 6.61
C TYR A 79 -0.76 9.84 5.81
N LEU A 80 -0.27 10.17 4.61
CA LEU A 80 -0.92 11.17 3.74
C LEU A 80 -2.28 10.65 3.23
N ARG A 81 -2.39 9.35 2.93
CA ARG A 81 -3.68 8.74 2.59
C ARG A 81 -4.63 8.74 3.80
N LEU A 82 -4.11 8.42 4.97
CA LEU A 82 -4.88 8.49 6.21
C LEU A 82 -5.39 9.92 6.48
N THR A 83 -4.59 10.96 6.21
CA THR A 83 -5.02 12.37 6.29
C THR A 83 -6.22 12.63 5.37
N GLY A 84 -6.17 12.13 4.12
CA GLY A 84 -7.28 12.22 3.20
C GLY A 84 -8.55 11.52 3.71
N MET A 85 -8.41 10.36 4.34
CA MET A 85 -9.53 9.62 4.97
C MET A 85 -10.11 10.40 6.15
N LEU A 86 -9.26 10.95 7.03
CA LEU A 86 -9.67 11.74 8.20
C LEU A 86 -10.42 13.01 7.80
N THR A 87 -9.99 13.69 6.74
CA THR A 87 -10.69 14.86 6.21
C THR A 87 -12.12 14.51 5.77
N TYR A 88 -12.32 13.33 5.20
CA TYR A 88 -13.63 12.85 4.80
C TYR A 88 -14.47 12.38 6.01
N SER A 89 -13.87 11.64 6.95
CA SER A 89 -14.55 11.09 8.12
C SER A 89 -15.04 12.16 9.10
N SER A 90 -14.35 13.32 9.17
CA SER A 90 -14.75 14.43 10.04
C SER A 90 -16.10 15.06 9.66
N SER A 91 -16.56 14.84 8.44
CA SER A 91 -17.88 15.29 7.96
C SER A 91 -18.97 14.22 8.06
N ALA A 92 -18.59 12.98 8.39
CA ALA A 92 -19.47 11.83 8.55
C ALA A 92 -19.27 11.24 9.96
N ASP A 93 -20.30 10.64 10.54
CA ASP A 93 -20.18 9.96 11.85
C ASP A 93 -19.44 8.62 11.67
N VAL A 94 -18.09 8.71 11.52
CA VAL A 94 -17.21 7.57 11.20
C VAL A 94 -15.98 7.59 12.08
N ASP A 95 -15.75 6.47 12.78
CA ASP A 95 -14.53 6.18 13.51
C ASP A 95 -13.54 5.40 12.65
N LEU A 96 -12.26 5.78 12.65
CA LEU A 96 -11.18 5.01 12.04
C LEU A 96 -10.44 4.15 13.08
N VAL A 97 -10.29 2.86 12.79
CA VAL A 97 -9.49 1.92 13.58
C VAL A 97 -8.23 1.56 12.80
N VAL A 98 -7.11 2.17 13.17
CA VAL A 98 -5.85 2.01 12.44
C VAL A 98 -5.08 0.78 12.91
N HIS A 99 -4.61 -0.02 11.96
CA HIS A 99 -3.77 -1.19 12.16
C HIS A 99 -2.46 -1.04 11.39
N ASP A 100 -1.34 -1.02 12.12
CA ASP A 100 -0.02 -1.09 11.49
C ASP A 100 0.28 -2.53 11.08
N LEU A 101 0.67 -2.71 9.82
CA LEU A 101 1.07 -3.98 9.25
C LEU A 101 2.59 -4.08 9.17
N PRO A 102 3.18 -5.26 9.28
CA PRO A 102 4.59 -5.43 8.92
C PRO A 102 4.78 -5.11 7.43
N SER A 103 6.01 -4.74 7.03
CA SER A 103 6.34 -4.53 5.62
C SER A 103 5.94 -5.75 4.78
N THR A 104 5.18 -5.50 3.73
CA THR A 104 4.50 -6.54 2.94
C THR A 104 5.41 -7.30 1.99
N ALA A 105 6.64 -6.87 1.86
CA ALA A 105 7.62 -7.53 0.99
C ALA A 105 7.91 -9.00 1.34
N GLY A 106 7.25 -9.57 2.34
CA GLY A 106 7.45 -10.99 2.68
C GLY A 106 6.87 -11.47 4.01
N SER A 107 5.94 -10.74 4.64
CA SER A 107 5.38 -11.14 5.93
C SER A 107 3.88 -11.39 5.83
N ALA A 108 3.43 -12.52 6.40
CA ALA A 108 2.01 -12.77 6.60
C ALA A 108 1.41 -11.69 7.52
N ALA A 109 0.21 -11.21 7.19
CA ALA A 109 -0.53 -10.25 7.99
C ALA A 109 -1.81 -10.89 8.59
N PRO A 110 -1.71 -11.76 9.61
CA PRO A 110 -2.84 -12.52 10.15
C PRO A 110 -3.98 -11.63 10.68
N VAL A 111 -3.70 -10.36 10.95
CA VAL A 111 -4.71 -9.40 11.37
C VAL A 111 -5.77 -9.20 10.28
N LEU A 112 -5.40 -9.28 8.99
CA LEU A 112 -6.33 -9.10 7.87
C LEU A 112 -7.38 -10.21 7.82
N GLU A 113 -7.04 -11.44 8.22
CA GLU A 113 -7.98 -12.55 8.29
C GLU A 113 -9.02 -12.36 9.40
N ALA A 114 -8.63 -11.72 10.50
CA ALA A 114 -9.48 -11.53 11.68
C ALA A 114 -10.36 -10.27 11.64
N LEU A 115 -10.00 -9.26 10.83
CA LEU A 115 -10.73 -7.97 10.77
C LEU A 115 -12.23 -8.15 10.45
N PRO A 116 -12.66 -9.01 9.49
CA PRO A 116 -14.08 -9.17 9.15
C PRO A 116 -14.96 -9.68 10.29
N VAL A 117 -14.39 -10.34 11.28
CA VAL A 117 -15.13 -10.90 12.44
C VAL A 117 -14.93 -10.09 13.73
N LYS A 118 -14.14 -9.01 13.69
CA LYS A 118 -14.01 -8.10 14.83
C LYS A 118 -15.29 -7.35 15.09
N ALA A 119 -15.56 -7.11 16.37
CA ALA A 119 -16.75 -6.39 16.80
C ALA A 119 -16.80 -4.97 16.25
N GLY A 120 -17.94 -4.61 15.65
CA GLY A 120 -18.22 -3.24 15.25
C GLY A 120 -17.32 -2.69 14.15
N ILE A 121 -16.80 -3.52 13.25
CA ILE A 121 -16.17 -3.07 12.00
C ILE A 121 -17.21 -3.16 10.88
N ASP A 122 -17.47 -2.04 10.21
CA ASP A 122 -18.46 -1.90 9.17
C ASP A 122 -17.86 -1.83 7.76
N GLY A 123 -16.53 -1.62 7.67
CA GLY A 123 -15.78 -1.65 6.44
C GLY A 123 -14.28 -1.77 6.70
N ILE A 124 -13.53 -2.25 5.71
CA ILE A 124 -12.09 -2.50 5.83
C ILE A 124 -11.38 -1.89 4.63
N ILE A 125 -10.37 -1.06 4.88
CA ILE A 125 -9.44 -0.54 3.87
C ILE A 125 -8.08 -1.16 4.12
N VAL A 126 -7.51 -1.81 3.10
CA VAL A 126 -6.16 -2.39 3.15
C VAL A 126 -5.28 -1.65 2.14
N MET A 127 -4.17 -1.10 2.59
CA MET A 127 -3.26 -0.31 1.75
C MET A 127 -1.90 -0.98 1.63
N GLY A 128 -1.39 -1.11 0.41
CA GLY A 128 -0.04 -1.56 0.09
C GLY A 128 0.29 -2.99 0.54
N ALA A 129 -0.70 -3.78 0.93
CA ALA A 129 -0.54 -5.16 1.35
C ALA A 129 -1.45 -6.06 0.52
N PRO A 130 -0.89 -7.00 -0.27
CA PRO A 130 -1.70 -7.99 -0.94
C PRO A 130 -2.41 -8.87 0.09
N LEU A 131 -3.64 -9.28 -0.20
CA LEU A 131 -4.35 -10.22 0.63
C LEU A 131 -3.78 -11.63 0.42
N SER A 132 -3.60 -12.40 1.50
CA SER A 132 -3.37 -13.83 1.41
C SER A 132 -4.59 -14.53 0.81
N ARG A 133 -4.44 -15.79 0.38
CA ARG A 133 -5.59 -16.57 -0.10
C ARG A 133 -6.69 -16.69 0.96
N GLU A 134 -6.29 -16.85 2.20
CA GLU A 134 -7.18 -16.95 3.36
C GLU A 134 -7.91 -15.61 3.60
N ALA A 135 -7.19 -14.51 3.56
CA ALA A 135 -7.79 -13.16 3.70
C ALA A 135 -8.72 -12.83 2.52
N THR A 136 -8.36 -13.21 1.29
CA THR A 136 -9.21 -13.06 0.10
C THR A 136 -10.48 -13.89 0.23
N HIS A 137 -10.36 -15.16 0.63
CA HIS A 137 -11.51 -16.01 0.87
C HIS A 137 -12.43 -15.40 1.93
N THR A 138 -11.88 -14.94 3.05
CA THR A 138 -12.67 -14.30 4.11
C THR A 138 -13.35 -13.02 3.62
N ALA A 139 -12.69 -12.22 2.80
CA ALA A 139 -13.24 -11.00 2.22
C ALA A 139 -14.39 -11.25 1.22
N SER A 140 -14.43 -12.44 0.59
CA SER A 140 -15.51 -12.86 -0.32
C SER A 140 -16.74 -13.40 0.40
N LEU A 141 -16.66 -13.64 1.72
CA LEU A 141 -17.78 -14.12 2.52
C LEU A 141 -18.67 -12.95 2.98
N PRO A 142 -19.95 -13.20 3.33
CA PRO A 142 -20.83 -12.15 3.86
C PRO A 142 -20.22 -11.47 5.09
N GLY A 143 -19.88 -10.18 4.97
CA GLY A 143 -19.19 -9.44 6.01
C GLY A 143 -19.09 -7.96 5.70
N PRO A 144 -18.24 -7.21 6.44
CA PRO A 144 -17.92 -5.84 6.10
C PRO A 144 -17.24 -5.80 4.72
N PRO A 145 -17.60 -4.85 3.84
CA PRO A 145 -16.93 -4.68 2.57
C PRO A 145 -15.45 -4.38 2.74
N VAL A 146 -14.66 -4.72 1.72
CA VAL A 146 -13.22 -4.48 1.67
C VAL A 146 -12.90 -3.60 0.46
N VAL A 147 -12.00 -2.63 0.65
CA VAL A 147 -11.41 -1.81 -0.42
C VAL A 147 -9.90 -1.94 -0.33
N LEU A 148 -9.25 -2.17 -1.46
CA LEU A 148 -7.79 -2.20 -1.56
C LEU A 148 -7.26 -0.85 -2.07
N VAL A 149 -6.08 -0.46 -1.59
CA VAL A 149 -5.37 0.74 -2.06
C VAL A 149 -3.93 0.37 -2.36
N ASP A 150 -3.43 0.75 -3.53
CA ASP A 150 -2.08 0.42 -4.03
C ASP A 150 -1.77 -1.10 -4.05
N VAL A 151 -2.79 -1.90 -4.29
CA VAL A 151 -2.66 -3.35 -4.47
C VAL A 151 -3.21 -3.70 -5.85
N PRO A 152 -2.37 -3.62 -6.90
CA PRO A 152 -2.81 -4.00 -8.24
C PRO A 152 -3.09 -5.50 -8.30
N ASP A 153 -4.26 -5.86 -8.80
CA ASP A 153 -4.63 -7.27 -9.01
C ASP A 153 -4.09 -7.79 -10.34
N SER A 154 -2.79 -8.07 -10.36
CA SER A 154 -2.11 -8.58 -11.57
C SER A 154 -2.44 -10.04 -11.92
N ARG A 155 -3.10 -10.76 -11.01
CA ARG A 155 -3.37 -12.20 -11.15
C ARG A 155 -4.86 -12.55 -11.14
N GLY A 156 -5.76 -11.56 -11.05
CA GLY A 156 -7.20 -11.80 -10.89
C GLY A 156 -7.56 -12.51 -9.57
N LEU A 157 -6.78 -12.25 -8.51
CA LEU A 157 -7.02 -12.85 -7.19
C LEU A 157 -8.16 -12.18 -6.44
N HIS A 158 -8.50 -10.94 -6.81
CA HIS A 158 -9.48 -10.11 -6.13
C HIS A 158 -10.48 -9.44 -7.10
N PRO A 159 -11.04 -10.15 -8.11
CA PRO A 159 -11.82 -9.53 -9.18
C PRO A 159 -13.05 -8.75 -8.66
N ASP A 160 -13.57 -9.15 -7.49
CA ASP A 160 -14.77 -8.58 -6.88
C ASP A 160 -14.46 -7.59 -5.75
N ILE A 161 -13.18 -7.30 -5.48
CA ILE A 161 -12.78 -6.35 -4.46
C ILE A 161 -12.38 -5.04 -5.14
N PRO A 162 -13.08 -3.91 -4.86
CA PRO A 162 -12.74 -2.62 -5.43
C PRO A 162 -11.34 -2.16 -5.03
N VAL A 163 -10.63 -1.52 -5.96
CA VAL A 163 -9.27 -1.05 -5.73
C VAL A 163 -9.10 0.42 -6.13
N VAL A 164 -8.36 1.16 -5.32
CA VAL A 164 -7.89 2.52 -5.64
C VAL A 164 -6.39 2.45 -5.88
N LEU A 165 -5.96 2.85 -7.07
CA LEU A 165 -4.56 2.82 -7.51
C LEU A 165 -4.08 4.22 -7.86
N ILE A 166 -2.77 4.41 -7.80
CA ILE A 166 -2.07 5.48 -8.51
C ILE A 166 -1.34 4.81 -9.68
N ASP A 167 -1.33 5.44 -10.85
CA ASP A 167 -0.71 4.88 -12.06
C ASP A 167 0.83 5.00 -11.97
N ASP A 168 1.44 4.06 -11.26
CA ASP A 168 2.89 4.00 -11.06
C ASP A 168 3.65 3.76 -12.37
N ARG A 169 3.06 2.99 -13.32
CA ARG A 169 3.66 2.82 -14.64
C ARG A 169 3.73 4.15 -15.39
N ARG A 170 2.65 4.92 -15.35
CA ARG A 170 2.62 6.26 -15.91
C ARG A 170 3.62 7.19 -15.23
N GLY A 171 3.78 7.09 -13.91
CA GLY A 171 4.80 7.82 -13.16
C GLY A 171 6.22 7.50 -13.66
N GLY A 172 6.54 6.23 -13.86
CA GLY A 172 7.79 5.79 -14.46
C GLY A 172 7.99 6.30 -15.90
N GLU A 173 6.93 6.28 -16.73
CA GLU A 173 6.98 6.84 -18.09
C GLU A 173 7.27 8.36 -18.11
N LEU A 174 6.68 9.11 -17.17
CA LEU A 174 6.93 10.55 -17.05
C LEU A 174 8.40 10.83 -16.76
N ILE A 175 9.00 10.08 -15.83
CA ILE A 175 10.43 10.18 -15.53
C ILE A 175 11.26 9.80 -16.77
N GLY A 176 10.98 8.64 -17.36
CA GLY A 176 11.75 8.12 -18.48
C GLY A 176 11.75 9.08 -19.68
N ARG A 177 10.61 9.64 -20.01
CA ARG A 177 10.49 10.63 -21.08
C ARG A 177 11.28 11.89 -20.74
N HIS A 178 11.13 12.43 -19.53
CA HIS A 178 11.86 13.63 -19.10
C HIS A 178 13.37 13.42 -19.20
N LEU A 179 13.89 12.29 -18.71
CA LEU A 179 15.32 11.98 -18.78
C LEU A 179 15.79 11.77 -20.22
N ALA A 180 15.02 11.09 -21.05
CA ALA A 180 15.34 10.87 -22.47
C ALA A 180 15.39 12.21 -23.24
N ASP A 181 14.45 13.12 -22.98
CA ASP A 181 14.41 14.47 -23.59
C ASP A 181 15.61 15.31 -23.20
N HIS A 182 16.24 15.06 -22.04
CA HIS A 182 17.47 15.69 -21.56
C HIS A 182 18.75 14.93 -21.91
N GLY A 183 18.69 13.94 -22.80
CA GLY A 183 19.83 13.21 -23.33
C GLY A 183 20.28 12.01 -22.52
N HIS A 184 19.65 11.71 -21.39
CA HIS A 184 19.94 10.51 -20.62
C HIS A 184 19.42 9.27 -21.36
N ARG A 185 20.28 8.25 -21.53
CA ARG A 185 19.94 7.02 -22.25
C ARG A 185 20.02 5.78 -21.36
N ARG A 186 20.84 5.82 -20.32
CA ARG A 186 21.06 4.72 -19.39
C ARG A 186 21.02 5.30 -17.97
N VAL A 187 20.14 4.74 -17.14
CA VAL A 187 19.88 5.27 -15.79
C VAL A 187 19.91 4.16 -14.75
N ALA A 188 20.38 4.46 -13.55
CA ALA A 188 20.29 3.54 -12.42
C ALA A 188 18.92 3.71 -11.74
N PHE A 189 18.19 2.62 -11.54
CA PHE A 189 16.98 2.61 -10.73
C PHE A 189 17.26 1.96 -9.39
N VAL A 190 17.24 2.77 -8.33
CA VAL A 190 17.57 2.34 -6.96
C VAL A 190 16.27 2.03 -6.20
N HIS A 191 16.21 0.83 -5.63
CA HIS A 191 15.05 0.35 -4.90
C HIS A 191 15.47 -0.59 -3.75
N GLU A 192 14.57 -0.79 -2.79
CA GLU A 192 14.73 -1.78 -1.74
C GLU A 192 14.52 -3.21 -2.27
N PRO A 193 15.07 -4.23 -1.56
CA PRO A 193 14.86 -5.62 -1.93
C PRO A 193 13.39 -6.00 -1.97
N GLN A 194 12.93 -6.54 -3.09
CA GLN A 194 11.62 -7.14 -3.18
C GLN A 194 11.71 -8.63 -2.85
N ARG A 195 11.27 -9.01 -1.65
CA ARG A 195 11.35 -10.38 -1.15
C ARG A 195 10.31 -11.33 -1.74
N SER A 196 9.20 -10.84 -2.24
CA SER A 196 8.16 -11.65 -2.85
C SER A 196 8.03 -11.34 -4.34
N THR A 197 8.08 -12.38 -5.17
CA THR A 197 7.77 -12.32 -6.61
C THR A 197 6.28 -12.60 -6.90
N GLU A 198 5.50 -12.86 -5.84
CA GLU A 198 4.10 -13.25 -5.98
C GLU A 198 3.17 -12.06 -6.18
N TYR A 199 3.62 -10.84 -5.94
CA TYR A 199 2.82 -9.65 -6.19
C TYR A 199 3.60 -8.60 -6.99
N LEU A 200 2.86 -7.78 -7.73
CA LEU A 200 3.40 -6.67 -8.51
C LEU A 200 3.48 -5.43 -7.62
N SER A 201 4.69 -4.98 -7.30
CA SER A 201 4.88 -3.79 -6.48
C SER A 201 4.81 -2.50 -7.30
N ALA A 202 4.55 -1.38 -6.62
CA ALA A 202 4.64 -0.04 -7.21
C ALA A 202 6.02 0.20 -7.86
N GLY A 203 7.11 -0.20 -7.20
CA GLY A 203 8.47 -0.07 -7.73
C GLY A 203 8.68 -0.82 -9.05
N MET A 204 8.12 -2.04 -9.19
CA MET A 204 8.19 -2.78 -10.46
C MET A 204 7.45 -2.04 -11.58
N LEU A 205 6.29 -1.48 -11.31
CA LEU A 205 5.52 -0.69 -12.28
C LEU A 205 6.26 0.58 -12.69
N ARG A 206 6.91 1.27 -11.74
CA ARG A 206 7.76 2.44 -12.00
C ARG A 206 8.92 2.07 -12.90
N ALA A 207 9.65 0.99 -12.58
CA ALA A 207 10.76 0.51 -13.41
C ALA A 207 10.31 0.10 -14.81
N GLU A 208 9.17 -0.56 -14.96
CA GLU A 208 8.59 -0.93 -16.25
C GLU A 208 8.23 0.31 -17.08
N GLY A 209 7.60 1.31 -16.48
CA GLY A 209 7.28 2.58 -17.16
C GLY A 209 8.54 3.32 -17.60
N LEU A 210 9.55 3.40 -16.73
CA LEU A 210 10.86 4.02 -16.99
C LEU A 210 11.56 3.35 -18.18
N ALA A 211 11.57 2.02 -18.21
CA ALA A 211 12.25 1.21 -19.24
C ALA A 211 11.69 1.39 -20.65
N ARG A 212 10.51 2.01 -20.81
CA ARG A 212 9.97 2.34 -22.14
C ARG A 212 10.72 3.47 -22.86
N HIS A 213 11.51 4.25 -22.15
CA HIS A 213 12.17 5.45 -22.68
C HIS A 213 13.70 5.43 -22.55
N VAL A 214 14.22 4.73 -21.54
CA VAL A 214 15.64 4.64 -21.22
C VAL A 214 16.05 3.22 -20.83
N GLU A 215 17.33 2.91 -20.96
CA GLU A 215 17.87 1.65 -20.44
C GLU A 215 18.00 1.73 -18.91
N VAL A 216 17.41 0.78 -18.19
CA VAL A 216 17.37 0.77 -16.74
C VAL A 216 18.35 -0.23 -16.17
N VAL A 217 19.27 0.23 -15.31
CA VAL A 217 20.18 -0.60 -14.52
C VAL A 217 19.56 -0.73 -13.11
N PRO A 218 19.07 -1.91 -12.71
CA PRO A 218 18.52 -2.08 -11.37
C PRO A 218 19.63 -2.07 -10.33
N CYS A 219 19.40 -1.34 -9.24
CA CYS A 219 20.31 -1.20 -8.10
C CYS A 219 19.52 -1.50 -6.82
N GLU A 220 19.64 -2.71 -6.29
CA GLU A 220 18.98 -3.12 -5.07
C GLU A 220 19.82 -2.74 -3.84
N ALA A 221 19.24 -1.98 -2.90
CA ALA A 221 19.91 -1.55 -1.67
C ALA A 221 19.02 -1.82 -0.45
N ALA A 222 19.50 -2.65 0.46
CA ALA A 222 18.79 -3.01 1.69
C ALA A 222 19.06 -2.00 2.82
N ASP A 223 20.17 -1.28 2.76
CA ASP A 223 20.61 -0.30 3.74
C ASP A 223 21.58 0.72 3.10
N LEU A 224 22.02 1.68 3.89
CA LEU A 224 22.90 2.76 3.42
C LEU A 224 24.27 2.25 2.94
N ALA A 225 24.80 1.16 3.52
CA ALA A 225 26.08 0.58 3.10
C ALA A 225 25.94 -0.11 1.73
N ALA A 226 24.88 -0.88 1.54
CA ALA A 226 24.55 -1.48 0.26
C ALA A 226 24.26 -0.41 -0.79
N LEU A 227 23.55 0.67 -0.44
CA LEU A 227 23.30 1.80 -1.32
C LEU A 227 24.61 2.41 -1.84
N ALA A 228 25.56 2.69 -0.94
CA ALA A 228 26.84 3.26 -1.32
C ALA A 228 27.60 2.35 -2.31
N ALA A 229 27.63 1.04 -2.05
CA ALA A 229 28.30 0.06 -2.90
C ALA A 229 27.60 -0.08 -4.28
N GLN A 230 26.28 -0.13 -4.30
CA GLN A 230 25.50 -0.21 -5.55
C GLN A 230 25.67 1.04 -6.43
N LEU A 231 25.72 2.22 -5.81
CA LEU A 231 26.01 3.47 -6.53
C LEU A 231 27.42 3.46 -7.12
N ASP A 232 28.46 2.93 -6.41
CA ASP A 232 29.81 2.80 -6.97
C ASP A 232 29.82 1.90 -8.21
N ILE A 233 29.10 0.77 -8.15
CA ILE A 233 29.00 -0.17 -9.27
C ILE A 233 28.28 0.48 -10.45
N ALA A 234 27.14 1.11 -10.22
CA ALA A 234 26.34 1.71 -11.28
C ALA A 234 27.08 2.88 -11.96
N LEU A 235 27.74 3.74 -11.18
CA LEU A 235 28.46 4.91 -11.67
C LEU A 235 29.86 4.58 -12.24
N ALA A 236 30.33 3.35 -12.11
CA ALA A 236 31.52 2.88 -12.84
C ALA A 236 31.26 2.75 -14.35
N ASP A 237 30.00 2.60 -14.77
CA ASP A 237 29.61 2.73 -16.18
C ASP A 237 29.38 4.21 -16.54
N PRO A 238 30.25 4.83 -17.37
CA PRO A 238 30.14 6.25 -17.71
C PRO A 238 28.86 6.60 -18.51
N ARG A 239 28.16 5.60 -19.03
CA ARG A 239 26.88 5.80 -19.71
C ARG A 239 25.71 6.02 -18.73
N VAL A 240 25.89 5.69 -17.45
CA VAL A 240 24.90 5.97 -16.41
C VAL A 240 25.04 7.44 -16.00
N THR A 241 24.12 8.27 -16.45
CA THR A 241 24.15 9.73 -16.26
C THR A 241 23.02 10.26 -15.40
N ALA A 242 22.10 9.38 -14.99
CA ALA A 242 21.02 9.72 -14.08
C ALA A 242 20.72 8.56 -13.11
N ILE A 243 20.19 8.93 -11.96
CA ILE A 243 19.72 8.00 -10.95
C ILE A 243 18.24 8.29 -10.68
N VAL A 244 17.42 7.26 -10.63
CA VAL A 244 16.01 7.31 -10.25
C VAL A 244 15.84 6.50 -8.98
N ALA A 245 15.37 7.14 -7.91
CA ALA A 245 15.06 6.49 -6.65
C ALA A 245 13.60 6.05 -6.62
N ASN A 246 13.35 4.89 -6.00
CA ASN A 246 12.00 4.34 -5.86
C ASN A 246 11.06 5.26 -5.06
N HIS A 247 11.59 6.05 -4.12
CA HIS A 247 10.85 7.07 -3.37
C HIS A 247 11.76 8.21 -2.90
N ASP A 248 11.17 9.32 -2.45
CA ASP A 248 11.91 10.54 -2.11
C ASP A 248 12.84 10.40 -0.89
N GLN A 249 12.51 9.55 0.08
CA GLN A 249 13.41 9.29 1.21
C GLN A 249 14.71 8.66 0.71
N LEU A 250 14.62 7.67 -0.17
CA LEU A 250 15.78 7.06 -0.81
C LEU A 250 16.55 8.06 -1.70
N ALA A 251 15.82 8.95 -2.39
CA ALA A 251 16.44 10.03 -3.17
C ALA A 251 17.26 10.97 -2.28
N ALA A 252 16.79 11.29 -1.07
CA ALA A 252 17.53 12.12 -0.11
C ALA A 252 18.81 11.41 0.38
N GLU A 253 18.75 10.11 0.63
CA GLU A 253 19.92 9.31 1.00
C GLU A 253 20.95 9.25 -0.14
N ILE A 254 20.50 9.03 -1.37
CA ILE A 254 21.35 9.09 -2.57
C ILE A 254 21.97 10.49 -2.70
N HIS A 255 21.18 11.55 -2.54
CA HIS A 255 21.66 12.93 -2.59
C HIS A 255 22.79 13.18 -1.59
N ALA A 256 22.65 12.70 -0.34
CA ALA A 256 23.70 12.83 0.69
C ALA A 256 24.97 12.04 0.33
N VAL A 257 24.83 10.83 -0.20
CA VAL A 257 25.98 10.01 -0.66
C VAL A 257 26.71 10.69 -1.82
N LEU A 258 25.97 11.22 -2.80
CA LEU A 258 26.54 11.93 -3.94
C LEU A 258 27.25 13.23 -3.52
N ALA A 259 26.67 14.02 -2.62
CA ALA A 259 27.25 15.25 -2.10
C ALA A 259 28.61 15.02 -1.42
N ALA A 260 28.74 13.91 -0.68
CA ALA A 260 30.01 13.52 -0.04
C ALA A 260 31.11 13.12 -1.04
N ARG A 261 30.74 12.65 -2.22
CA ARG A 261 31.67 12.15 -3.26
C ARG A 261 32.10 13.19 -4.29
N ARG A 262 31.47 14.38 -4.29
CA ARG A 262 31.63 15.42 -5.30
C ARG A 262 31.47 14.91 -6.75
N PRO A 263 30.45 14.11 -7.08
CA PRO A 263 30.26 13.69 -8.45
C PRO A 263 29.74 14.86 -9.26
N HIS A 264 30.36 15.09 -10.40
CA HIS A 264 29.89 16.10 -11.35
C HIS A 264 28.65 15.59 -12.07
N SER A 265 27.56 16.36 -12.03
CA SER A 265 26.43 16.30 -12.96
C SER A 265 25.64 14.98 -13.12
N ILE A 266 25.49 14.17 -12.07
CA ILE A 266 24.52 13.07 -12.11
C ILE A 266 23.13 13.63 -11.82
N ALA A 267 22.20 13.46 -12.76
CA ALA A 267 20.79 13.81 -12.56
C ALA A 267 20.17 12.88 -11.52
N LEU A 268 19.34 13.41 -10.62
CA LEU A 268 18.65 12.64 -9.59
C LEU A 268 17.15 12.90 -9.64
N VAL A 269 16.37 11.81 -9.67
CA VAL A 269 14.91 11.85 -9.64
C VAL A 269 14.41 11.01 -8.48
N GLY A 270 13.44 11.57 -7.73
CA GLY A 270 12.70 10.89 -6.68
C GLY A 270 11.30 10.48 -7.12
N TYR A 271 10.54 10.00 -6.16
CA TYR A 271 9.14 9.62 -6.32
C TYR A 271 8.43 9.89 -5.00
N ASP A 272 7.18 10.35 -5.02
CA ASP A 272 6.21 10.72 -3.97
C ASP A 272 5.87 12.22 -3.99
N GLY A 273 6.76 13.10 -4.44
CA GLY A 273 6.55 14.56 -4.43
C GLY A 273 6.52 15.13 -3.01
N SER A 274 7.33 14.57 -2.12
CA SER A 274 7.36 14.94 -0.70
C SER A 274 8.01 16.30 -0.45
N ALA A 275 7.80 16.85 0.77
CA ALA A 275 8.48 18.05 1.22
C ALA A 275 10.03 17.90 1.22
N THR A 276 10.54 16.68 1.42
CA THR A 276 11.97 16.37 1.35
C THR A 276 12.53 16.62 -0.05
N SER A 277 11.86 16.11 -1.10
CA SER A 277 12.29 16.37 -2.48
C SER A 277 12.17 17.84 -2.86
N GLU A 278 11.19 18.55 -2.34
CA GLU A 278 11.03 19.98 -2.53
C GLU A 278 12.20 20.76 -1.90
N LEU A 279 12.51 20.47 -0.64
CA LEU A 279 13.59 21.14 0.10
C LEU A 279 14.97 20.94 -0.52
N LEU A 280 15.23 19.74 -1.05
CA LEU A 280 16.49 19.37 -1.69
C LEU A 280 16.54 19.74 -3.18
N GLY A 281 15.49 20.33 -3.74
CA GLY A 281 15.43 20.66 -5.16
C GLY A 281 15.45 19.44 -6.09
N ILE A 282 14.98 18.27 -5.61
CA ILE A 282 14.96 17.02 -6.37
C ILE A 282 13.70 16.95 -7.22
N THR A 283 13.87 16.74 -8.53
CA THR A 283 12.78 16.39 -9.45
C THR A 283 12.10 15.12 -8.94
N SER A 284 10.78 15.12 -8.82
CA SER A 284 10.05 14.00 -8.26
C SER A 284 8.67 13.83 -8.88
N VAL A 285 8.15 12.62 -8.91
CA VAL A 285 6.76 12.35 -9.28
C VAL A 285 5.87 12.57 -8.07
N TRP A 286 5.04 13.60 -8.15
CA TRP A 286 4.02 13.86 -7.15
C TRP A 286 2.86 12.88 -7.29
N GLN A 287 2.45 12.30 -6.17
CA GLN A 287 1.34 11.36 -6.07
C GLN A 287 0.15 11.97 -5.33
N PRO A 288 -1.09 11.76 -5.80
CA PRO A 288 -2.31 12.28 -5.17
C PRO A 288 -2.73 11.43 -3.95
N PHE A 289 -1.87 11.31 -2.94
CA PHE A 289 -2.07 10.44 -1.77
C PHE A 289 -3.34 10.75 -0.98
N GLU A 290 -3.59 12.04 -0.68
CA GLU A 290 -4.78 12.41 0.07
C GLU A 290 -6.07 12.15 -0.73
N GLU A 291 -6.02 12.38 -2.06
CA GLU A 291 -7.14 12.07 -2.95
C GLU A 291 -7.41 10.56 -2.99
N SER A 292 -6.37 9.74 -3.05
CA SER A 292 -6.46 8.29 -2.94
C SER A 292 -7.14 7.87 -1.63
N GLY A 293 -6.76 8.48 -0.51
CA GLY A 293 -7.40 8.24 0.79
C GLY A 293 -8.87 8.65 0.81
N ARG A 294 -9.21 9.84 0.30
CA ARG A 294 -10.61 10.30 0.18
C ARG A 294 -11.45 9.38 -0.70
N ALA A 295 -10.89 8.93 -1.83
CA ALA A 295 -11.56 8.03 -2.74
C ALA A 295 -11.84 6.66 -2.10
N ALA A 296 -10.86 6.08 -1.41
CA ALA A 296 -11.03 4.83 -0.69
C ALA A 296 -12.10 4.94 0.42
N MET A 297 -12.11 6.07 1.15
CA MET A 297 -13.09 6.31 2.20
C MET A 297 -14.51 6.44 1.66
N ARG A 298 -14.69 7.18 0.55
CA ARG A 298 -15.99 7.29 -0.12
C ARG A 298 -16.48 5.91 -0.56
N LEU A 299 -15.63 5.16 -1.25
CA LEU A 299 -15.97 3.86 -1.80
C LEU A 299 -16.39 2.86 -0.70
N ILE A 300 -15.65 2.82 0.42
CA ILE A 300 -15.98 1.91 1.53
C ILE A 300 -17.32 2.29 2.21
N LEU A 301 -17.63 3.58 2.32
CA LEU A 301 -18.86 4.04 2.93
C LEU A 301 -20.07 3.78 2.04
N ASP A 302 -19.95 3.94 0.72
CA ASP A 302 -21.00 3.62 -0.26
C ASP A 302 -21.30 2.11 -0.18
N LEU A 303 -20.28 1.25 -0.20
CA LEU A 303 -20.43 -0.20 -0.03
C LEU A 303 -21.03 -0.59 1.32
N ALA A 304 -20.60 0.03 2.42
CA ALA A 304 -21.16 -0.22 3.74
C ALA A 304 -22.59 0.34 3.90
N GLY A 305 -23.01 1.21 3.01
CA GLY A 305 -24.38 1.70 2.86
C GLY A 305 -25.27 0.77 2.03
N GLY A 306 -24.71 -0.27 1.42
CA GLY A 306 -25.43 -1.21 0.55
C GLY A 306 -25.54 -0.72 -0.91
N GLU A 307 -24.79 0.31 -1.27
CA GLU A 307 -24.71 0.75 -2.66
C GLU A 307 -23.84 -0.24 -3.47
N HIS A 308 -24.29 -0.52 -4.69
CA HIS A 308 -23.50 -1.34 -5.62
C HIS A 308 -22.48 -0.42 -6.27
N ALA A 309 -21.26 -0.40 -5.74
CA ALA A 309 -20.16 0.27 -6.41
C ALA A 309 -19.85 -0.47 -7.72
N ASN A 310 -19.57 0.30 -8.76
CA ASN A 310 -19.04 -0.26 -10.00
C ASN A 310 -17.69 -0.90 -9.64
N LEU A 311 -17.61 -2.23 -9.62
CA LEU A 311 -16.48 -3.02 -9.15
C LEU A 311 -15.33 -2.92 -10.17
N GLY A 312 -14.63 -1.79 -10.19
CA GLY A 312 -13.49 -1.52 -11.05
C GLY A 312 -12.35 -0.87 -10.29
N ALA A 313 -11.21 -0.79 -10.94
CA ALA A 313 -10.09 -0.04 -10.42
C ALA A 313 -10.32 1.46 -10.65
N LEU A 314 -10.30 2.25 -9.58
CA LEU A 314 -10.16 3.71 -9.67
C LEU A 314 -8.68 4.03 -9.75
N VAL A 315 -8.22 4.56 -10.89
CA VAL A 315 -6.82 4.86 -11.13
C VAL A 315 -6.60 6.38 -11.13
N LEU A 316 -5.78 6.86 -10.21
CA LEU A 316 -5.39 8.27 -10.10
C LEU A 316 -4.09 8.52 -10.88
N THR A 317 -4.00 9.71 -11.49
CA THR A 317 -2.86 10.07 -12.33
C THR A 317 -1.81 10.85 -11.55
N PRO A 318 -0.55 10.38 -11.48
CA PRO A 318 0.55 11.13 -10.91
C PRO A 318 1.05 12.21 -11.89
N ARG A 319 1.86 13.15 -11.40
CA ARG A 319 2.48 14.19 -12.22
C ARG A 319 3.95 14.40 -11.89
N LEU A 320 4.78 14.68 -12.88
CA LEU A 320 6.19 15.01 -12.66
C LEU A 320 6.32 16.47 -12.22
N VAL A 321 7.09 16.72 -11.16
CA VAL A 321 7.47 18.04 -10.67
C VAL A 321 8.96 18.23 -10.92
N ILE A 322 9.30 19.02 -11.93
CA ILE A 322 10.68 19.24 -12.35
C ILE A 322 11.33 20.27 -11.43
N ARG A 323 12.57 19.99 -10.99
CA ARG A 323 13.39 20.85 -10.13
C ARG A 323 14.86 20.84 -10.58
N ALA A 324 15.73 21.46 -9.79
CA ALA A 324 17.13 21.70 -10.14
C ALA A 324 17.95 20.42 -10.40
N SER A 325 17.61 19.30 -9.75
CA SER A 325 18.38 18.06 -9.86
C SER A 325 18.41 17.41 -11.25
N THR A 326 17.59 17.88 -12.19
CA THR A 326 17.56 17.42 -13.58
C THR A 326 17.62 18.54 -14.61
N THR A 327 17.70 19.82 -14.20
CA THR A 327 17.70 20.97 -15.10
C THR A 327 19.07 21.62 -15.25
N GLN A 328 20.08 21.22 -14.47
CA GLN A 328 21.44 21.68 -14.66
C GLN A 328 21.99 21.07 -15.95
N ALA A 329 22.34 21.96 -16.89
CA ALA A 329 22.95 21.54 -18.14
C ALA A 329 24.21 20.70 -17.85
N GLN A 330 24.27 19.48 -18.40
CA GLN A 330 25.51 18.76 -18.49
C GLN A 330 26.48 19.60 -19.34
N THR A 331 27.44 20.26 -18.71
CA THR A 331 28.62 20.71 -19.44
C THR A 331 29.39 19.47 -19.80
N VAL A 332 29.13 18.92 -21.00
CA VAL A 332 30.02 17.96 -21.62
C VAL A 332 31.38 18.64 -21.67
N PRO A 333 32.46 18.09 -21.09
CA PRO A 333 33.79 18.61 -21.34
C PRO A 333 33.97 18.52 -22.85
N GLY A 334 34.14 19.67 -23.50
CA GLY A 334 34.34 19.76 -24.94
C GLY A 334 35.59 18.97 -25.37
N ASP A 335 35.51 18.46 -26.59
CA ASP A 335 36.59 17.87 -27.37
C ASP A 335 37.93 18.63 -27.27
#